data_ffb9e14cb428255df568f57778ffbd38
#
_entry.id   ffb9e14cb428255df568f57778ffbd38
#
_cell.length_a   1.000
_cell.length_b   1.000
_cell.length_c   1.000
_cell.angle_alpha   90.00
_cell.angle_beta   90.00
_cell.angle_gamma   90.00
#
_symmetry.space_group_name_H-M   'P 1'
#
loop_
_entity.id
_entity.type
_entity.pdbx_description
1 polymer ?
#
loop_
_entity_poly.entity_id
_entity_poly.type
_entity_poly.pdbx_seq_one_letter_code
_entity_poly.pdbx_strand_id
1 'polypeptide(L)'
;MLLINKISISFGGLAAVSDFSLKIGEKEVIGLIGPNGAGKTTVFNMITGVYKPDEGTINYLGEDIKGLKPYVITSKKIARTFQNIRLFSSMTVRDNLKISFDYKTKYGYFDAIFRTSRYKRAEEKINEEVSDLLKTFDLYDKANENATNLSYGEQRRLEIARALATGPKLLLLDEPAAGMNPKETKELSSLIKDIRDKYNISILLIEHDMKLVMNICDRLTVLDYGRIIAEGIPNDIKKNPKVIEAYLGA
;
A
#
# COMPACT_ATOMS: atom_id res chain seq x y z
N MET A 1 -12.52 0.04 -10.19
CA MET A 1 -12.21 -0.81 -9.02
C MET A 1 -12.52 -0.11 -7.69
N LEU A 2 -11.86 1.00 -7.33
CA LEU A 2 -12.21 1.86 -6.18
C LEU A 2 -12.83 3.16 -6.71
N LEU A 3 -13.93 3.59 -6.10
CA LEU A 3 -14.60 4.86 -6.36
C LEU A 3 -14.86 5.57 -5.03
N ILE A 4 -14.20 6.69 -4.85
CA ILE A 4 -14.39 7.61 -3.72
C ILE A 4 -15.15 8.81 -4.23
N ASN A 5 -16.24 9.17 -3.55
CA ASN A 5 -17.07 10.29 -3.96
C ASN A 5 -17.29 11.25 -2.79
N LYS A 6 -16.70 12.43 -2.89
CA LYS A 6 -16.84 13.58 -1.99
C LYS A 6 -16.70 13.24 -0.51
N ILE A 7 -15.66 12.46 -0.15
CA ILE A 7 -15.42 12.19 1.26
C ILE A 7 -14.84 13.43 1.94
N SER A 8 -15.32 13.68 3.16
CA SER A 8 -14.86 14.76 4.03
C SER A 8 -14.67 14.25 5.44
N ILE A 9 -13.70 14.82 6.15
CA ILE A 9 -13.47 14.57 7.59
C ILE A 9 -12.88 15.78 8.27
N SER A 10 -13.37 16.05 9.49
CA SER A 10 -12.89 17.16 10.33
C SER A 10 -12.43 16.65 11.70
N PHE A 11 -11.41 17.28 12.27
CA PHE A 11 -10.90 17.01 13.60
C PHE A 11 -10.89 18.31 14.42
N GLY A 12 -11.64 18.33 15.53
CA GLY A 12 -11.70 19.51 16.40
C GLY A 12 -12.11 20.80 15.68
N GLY A 13 -13.00 20.69 14.68
CA GLY A 13 -13.46 21.82 13.87
C GLY A 13 -12.56 22.18 12.69
N LEU A 14 -11.38 21.58 12.56
CA LEU A 14 -10.51 21.76 11.40
C LEU A 14 -10.81 20.70 10.34
N ALA A 15 -11.18 21.12 9.13
CA ALA A 15 -11.39 20.22 8.00
C ALA A 15 -10.03 19.71 7.50
N ALA A 16 -9.76 18.41 7.72
CA ALA A 16 -8.52 17.77 7.28
C ALA A 16 -8.60 17.28 5.81
N VAL A 17 -9.79 16.90 5.35
CA VAL A 17 -10.09 16.56 3.95
C VAL A 17 -11.50 17.05 3.65
N SER A 18 -11.68 17.71 2.49
CA SER A 18 -12.97 18.25 2.03
C SER A 18 -13.25 17.86 0.60
N ASP A 19 -14.43 17.27 0.34
CA ASP A 19 -14.94 16.93 -0.99
C ASP A 19 -13.98 16.07 -1.85
N PHE A 20 -13.15 15.24 -1.22
CA PHE A 20 -12.18 14.42 -1.93
C PHE A 20 -12.88 13.32 -2.74
N SER A 21 -12.57 13.28 -4.04
CA SER A 21 -13.08 12.28 -4.96
C SER A 21 -11.93 11.65 -5.73
N LEU A 22 -11.91 10.31 -5.87
CA LEU A 22 -10.88 9.58 -6.58
C LEU A 22 -11.46 8.32 -7.20
N LYS A 23 -11.05 8.02 -8.42
CA LYS A 23 -11.36 6.75 -9.09
C LYS A 23 -10.07 6.01 -9.39
N ILE A 24 -9.98 4.75 -8.98
CA ILE A 24 -8.87 3.85 -9.31
C ILE A 24 -9.38 2.74 -10.22
N GLY A 25 -8.77 2.60 -11.38
CA GLY A 25 -9.02 1.53 -12.35
C GLY A 25 -8.35 0.22 -11.96
N GLU A 26 -8.42 -0.77 -12.84
CA GLU A 26 -7.66 -2.02 -12.70
C GLU A 26 -6.24 -1.82 -13.25
N LYS A 27 -5.24 -2.41 -12.60
CA LYS A 27 -3.81 -2.33 -12.96
C LYS A 27 -3.27 -0.90 -13.06
N GLU A 28 -3.89 0.04 -12.42
CA GLU A 28 -3.51 1.45 -12.44
C GLU A 28 -2.61 1.78 -11.25
N VAL A 29 -1.55 2.55 -11.47
CA VAL A 29 -0.73 3.15 -10.42
C VAL A 29 -1.08 4.63 -10.32
N ILE A 30 -1.72 5.02 -9.23
CA ILE A 30 -2.08 6.41 -8.96
C ILE A 30 -1.19 6.97 -7.85
N GLY A 31 -0.61 8.15 -8.09
CA GLY A 31 0.08 8.91 -7.06
C GLY A 31 -0.84 9.93 -6.41
N LEU A 32 -0.94 9.90 -5.08
CA LEU A 32 -1.53 10.97 -4.27
C LEU A 32 -0.39 11.81 -3.69
N ILE A 33 -0.19 12.99 -4.25
CA ILE A 33 0.92 13.89 -3.90
C ILE A 33 0.41 15.19 -3.30
N GLY A 34 1.29 16.00 -2.75
CA GLY A 34 0.98 17.31 -2.16
C GLY A 34 1.92 17.64 -1.01
N PRO A 35 1.90 18.89 -0.50
CA PRO A 35 2.71 19.32 0.64
C PRO A 35 2.47 18.50 1.91
N ASN A 36 3.37 18.65 2.90
CA ASN A 36 3.16 18.07 4.22
C ASN A 36 1.92 18.68 4.87
N GLY A 37 1.12 17.84 5.52
CA GLY A 37 -0.15 18.29 6.11
C GLY A 37 -1.31 18.45 5.11
N ALA A 38 -1.13 18.22 3.82
CA ALA A 38 -2.19 18.34 2.82
C ALA A 38 -3.39 17.36 2.99
N GLY A 39 -3.29 16.36 3.88
CA GLY A 39 -4.37 15.39 4.14
C GLY A 39 -4.19 14.02 3.49
N LYS A 40 -3.06 13.75 2.83
CA LYS A 40 -2.79 12.47 2.11
C LYS A 40 -2.95 11.24 3.00
N THR A 41 -2.28 11.20 4.14
CA THR A 41 -2.38 10.09 5.11
C THR A 41 -3.79 9.97 5.69
N THR A 42 -4.52 11.08 5.84
CA THR A 42 -5.93 11.07 6.27
C THR A 42 -6.80 10.35 5.23
N VAL A 43 -6.59 10.59 3.94
CA VAL A 43 -7.28 9.85 2.86
C VAL A 43 -6.96 8.35 2.96
N PHE A 44 -5.70 7.96 3.14
CA PHE A 44 -5.35 6.54 3.34
C PHE A 44 -6.04 5.94 4.57
N ASN A 45 -6.08 6.69 5.67
CA ASN A 45 -6.75 6.25 6.90
C ASN A 45 -8.26 6.05 6.69
N MET A 46 -8.91 6.88 5.87
CA MET A 46 -10.32 6.71 5.52
C MET A 46 -10.55 5.48 4.63
N ILE A 47 -9.71 5.25 3.62
CA ILE A 47 -9.82 4.08 2.74
C ILE A 47 -9.60 2.78 3.53
N THR A 48 -8.69 2.79 4.50
CA THR A 48 -8.32 1.60 5.28
C THR A 48 -9.14 1.40 6.56
N GLY A 49 -10.15 2.24 6.80
CA GLY A 49 -11.09 2.08 7.92
C GLY A 49 -10.51 2.46 9.29
N VAL A 50 -9.35 3.15 9.32
CA VAL A 50 -8.80 3.75 10.54
C VAL A 50 -9.63 4.96 10.95
N TYR A 51 -10.07 5.77 9.97
CA TYR A 51 -11.01 6.85 10.15
C TYR A 51 -12.28 6.59 9.34
N LYS A 52 -13.42 6.95 9.91
CA LYS A 52 -14.69 6.95 9.19
C LYS A 52 -14.94 8.36 8.64
N PRO A 53 -15.10 8.54 7.32
CA PRO A 53 -15.47 9.84 6.76
C PRO A 53 -16.80 10.34 7.34
N ASP A 54 -16.88 11.63 7.61
CA ASP A 54 -18.12 12.28 8.05
C ASP A 54 -19.14 12.25 6.91
N GLU A 55 -18.68 12.60 5.70
CA GLU A 55 -19.52 12.68 4.50
C GLU A 55 -18.96 11.81 3.36
N GLY A 56 -19.73 11.71 2.26
CA GLY A 56 -19.34 11.01 1.06
C GLY A 56 -19.43 9.49 1.16
N THR A 57 -18.93 8.80 0.13
CA THR A 57 -18.99 7.33 0.00
C THR A 57 -17.65 6.77 -0.48
N ILE A 58 -17.36 5.52 -0.11
CA ILE A 58 -16.19 4.76 -0.58
C ILE A 58 -16.68 3.41 -1.09
N ASN A 59 -16.75 3.26 -2.40
CA ASN A 59 -17.17 2.02 -3.05
C ASN A 59 -15.95 1.25 -3.59
N TYR A 60 -15.82 -0.01 -3.21
CA TYR A 60 -14.77 -0.90 -3.67
C TYR A 60 -15.39 -2.18 -4.27
N LEU A 61 -15.11 -2.43 -5.56
CA LEU A 61 -15.68 -3.57 -6.30
C LEU A 61 -17.22 -3.65 -6.23
N GLY A 62 -17.89 -2.49 -6.16
CA GLY A 62 -19.35 -2.39 -6.09
C GLY A 62 -19.93 -2.44 -4.67
N GLU A 63 -19.11 -2.60 -3.64
CA GLU A 63 -19.54 -2.63 -2.25
C GLU A 63 -19.12 -1.35 -1.51
N ASP A 64 -20.01 -0.82 -0.66
CA ASP A 64 -19.65 0.29 0.23
C ASP A 64 -18.75 -0.23 1.37
N ILE A 65 -17.57 0.37 1.49
CA ILE A 65 -16.58 0.05 2.53
C ILE A 65 -16.41 1.16 3.55
N LYS A 66 -17.19 2.24 3.48
CA LYS A 66 -17.12 3.39 4.38
C LYS A 66 -17.25 2.97 5.84
N GLY A 67 -16.24 3.26 6.65
CA GLY A 67 -16.25 3.00 8.09
C GLY A 67 -16.19 1.52 8.50
N LEU A 68 -15.90 0.61 7.57
CA LEU A 68 -15.58 -0.76 7.92
C LEU A 68 -14.27 -0.82 8.70
N LYS A 69 -14.15 -1.79 9.60
CA LYS A 69 -12.92 -1.99 10.40
C LYS A 69 -11.74 -2.44 9.53
N PRO A 70 -10.49 -2.09 9.88
CA PRO A 70 -9.31 -2.41 9.06
C PRO A 70 -9.16 -3.88 8.66
N TYR A 71 -9.44 -4.82 9.57
CA TYR A 71 -9.36 -6.25 9.27
C TYR A 71 -10.40 -6.70 8.22
N VAL A 72 -11.59 -6.05 8.19
CA VAL A 72 -12.61 -6.29 7.15
C VAL A 72 -12.12 -5.74 5.81
N ILE A 73 -11.51 -4.56 5.80
CA ILE A 73 -10.92 -3.96 4.60
C ILE A 73 -9.84 -4.88 4.01
N THR A 74 -8.96 -5.43 4.88
CA THR A 74 -7.93 -6.39 4.44
C THR A 74 -8.56 -7.67 3.86
N SER A 75 -9.63 -8.19 4.46
CA SER A 75 -10.33 -9.37 3.92
C SER A 75 -10.98 -9.11 2.55
N LYS A 76 -11.32 -7.85 2.25
CA LYS A 76 -11.79 -7.40 0.93
C LYS A 76 -10.66 -7.16 -0.08
N LYS A 77 -9.43 -7.56 0.23
CA LYS A 77 -8.28 -7.47 -0.70
C LYS A 77 -7.75 -6.06 -0.90
N ILE A 78 -7.80 -5.23 0.12
CA ILE A 78 -7.06 -3.97 0.21
C ILE A 78 -5.96 -4.16 1.25
N ALA A 79 -4.69 -3.96 0.85
CA ALA A 79 -3.56 -3.98 1.76
C ALA A 79 -2.87 -2.63 1.79
N ARG A 80 -2.16 -2.34 2.90
CA ARG A 80 -1.42 -1.09 3.08
C ARG A 80 -0.07 -1.36 3.75
N THR A 81 0.97 -0.67 3.30
CA THR A 81 2.19 -0.46 4.07
C THR A 81 2.05 0.80 4.95
N PHE A 82 2.95 0.97 5.90
CA PHE A 82 2.94 2.15 6.78
C PHE A 82 4.20 2.97 6.54
N GLN A 83 4.14 4.27 6.86
CA GLN A 83 5.29 5.17 6.77
C GLN A 83 6.47 4.64 7.59
N ASN A 84 6.23 4.24 8.84
CA ASN A 84 7.22 3.55 9.67
C ASN A 84 7.15 2.05 9.42
N ILE A 85 8.29 1.42 9.13
CA ILE A 85 8.38 -0.02 8.89
C ILE A 85 7.88 -0.80 10.11
N ARG A 86 6.93 -1.71 9.88
CA ARG A 86 6.32 -2.55 10.93
C ARG A 86 6.61 -4.02 10.67
N LEU A 87 7.83 -4.44 10.96
CA LEU A 87 8.24 -5.85 10.92
C LEU A 87 8.21 -6.47 12.31
N PHE A 88 8.03 -7.78 12.37
CA PHE A 88 8.24 -8.56 13.59
C PHE A 88 9.74 -8.76 13.78
N SER A 89 10.34 -7.94 14.64
CA SER A 89 11.79 -7.85 14.84
C SER A 89 12.43 -9.15 15.35
N SER A 90 11.68 -9.94 16.10
CA SER A 90 12.14 -11.24 16.65
C SER A 90 11.98 -12.41 15.68
N MET A 91 11.41 -12.17 14.50
CA MET A 91 11.14 -13.21 13.49
C MET A 91 12.12 -13.12 12.32
N THR A 92 12.33 -14.27 11.69
CA THR A 92 13.09 -14.32 10.43
C THR A 92 12.35 -13.61 9.30
N VAL A 93 13.06 -13.31 8.21
CA VAL A 93 12.49 -12.76 6.97
C VAL A 93 11.38 -13.68 6.45
N ARG A 94 11.61 -14.98 6.43
CA ARG A 94 10.64 -16.02 6.04
C ARG A 94 9.40 -16.00 6.93
N ASP A 95 9.57 -15.97 8.25
CA ASP A 95 8.46 -16.02 9.20
C ASP A 95 7.62 -14.74 9.15
N ASN A 96 8.24 -13.59 8.93
CA ASN A 96 7.54 -12.35 8.66
C ASN A 96 6.59 -12.44 7.47
N LEU A 97 6.93 -13.19 6.41
CA LEU A 97 6.03 -13.45 5.29
C LEU A 97 4.98 -14.49 5.64
N LYS A 98 5.38 -15.60 6.27
CA LYS A 98 4.47 -16.71 6.60
C LYS A 98 3.26 -16.26 7.42
N ILE A 99 3.45 -15.41 8.42
CA ILE A 99 2.36 -14.91 9.26
C ILE A 99 1.28 -14.17 8.46
N SER A 100 1.64 -13.60 7.30
CA SER A 100 0.68 -12.92 6.42
C SER A 100 -0.21 -13.87 5.62
N PHE A 101 0.10 -15.17 5.62
CA PHE A 101 -0.72 -16.21 4.99
C PHE A 101 -1.72 -16.86 5.94
N ASP A 102 -1.59 -16.66 7.26
CA ASP A 102 -2.43 -17.35 8.26
C ASP A 102 -3.93 -17.13 8.03
N TYR A 103 -4.34 -15.93 7.61
CA TYR A 103 -5.75 -15.67 7.34
C TYR A 103 -6.29 -16.40 6.09
N LYS A 104 -5.41 -16.94 5.22
CA LYS A 104 -5.79 -17.75 4.04
C LYS A 104 -5.87 -19.25 4.35
N THR A 105 -5.39 -19.68 5.52
CA THR A 105 -5.31 -21.09 5.87
C THR A 105 -6.70 -21.69 6.04
N LYS A 106 -6.93 -22.82 5.39
CA LYS A 106 -8.23 -23.53 5.37
C LYS A 106 -8.21 -24.82 6.19
N TYR A 107 -7.27 -24.98 7.11
CA TYR A 107 -7.25 -26.13 8.01
C TYR A 107 -7.67 -25.71 9.42
N GLY A 108 -8.32 -26.65 10.13
CA GLY A 108 -8.78 -26.44 11.51
C GLY A 108 -7.73 -26.80 12.55
N TYR A 109 -8.03 -26.52 13.82
CA TYR A 109 -7.15 -26.85 14.96
C TYR A 109 -6.77 -28.34 15.00
N PHE A 110 -7.72 -29.24 14.72
CA PHE A 110 -7.45 -30.68 14.65
C PHE A 110 -6.42 -31.03 13.57
N ASP A 111 -6.55 -30.45 12.38
CA ASP A 111 -5.58 -30.66 11.29
C ASP A 111 -4.18 -30.22 11.68
N ALA A 112 -4.06 -29.08 12.41
CA ALA A 112 -2.78 -28.55 12.86
C ALA A 112 -2.16 -29.44 13.97
N ILE A 113 -2.95 -29.86 14.99
CA ILE A 113 -2.48 -30.70 16.09
C ILE A 113 -2.02 -32.08 15.58
N PHE A 114 -2.80 -32.72 14.74
CA PHE A 114 -2.50 -34.08 14.22
C PHE A 114 -1.68 -34.08 12.94
N ARG A 115 -1.25 -32.89 12.44
CA ARG A 115 -0.46 -32.74 11.21
C ARG A 115 -0.98 -33.56 10.04
N THR A 116 -2.29 -33.48 9.80
CA THR A 116 -2.97 -34.26 8.77
C THR A 116 -2.41 -33.96 7.38
N SER A 117 -2.75 -34.80 6.38
CA SER A 117 -2.35 -34.55 4.98
C SER A 117 -2.87 -33.21 4.44
N ARG A 118 -4.01 -32.69 4.99
CA ARG A 118 -4.54 -31.39 4.64
C ARG A 118 -3.65 -30.26 5.18
N TYR A 119 -3.20 -30.36 6.42
CA TYR A 119 -2.24 -29.44 7.02
C TYR A 119 -0.92 -29.42 6.22
N LYS A 120 -0.32 -30.61 5.97
CA LYS A 120 0.95 -30.70 5.26
C LYS A 120 0.90 -30.05 3.88
N ARG A 121 -0.12 -30.35 3.08
CA ARG A 121 -0.31 -29.75 1.74
C ARG A 121 -0.51 -28.23 1.81
N ALA A 122 -1.23 -27.71 2.81
CA ALA A 122 -1.39 -26.27 2.98
C ALA A 122 -0.07 -25.59 3.33
N GLU A 123 0.73 -26.17 4.26
CA GLU A 123 2.04 -25.67 4.63
C GLU A 123 3.06 -25.70 3.47
N GLU A 124 3.06 -26.78 2.68
CA GLU A 124 3.90 -26.89 1.47
C GLU A 124 3.55 -25.76 0.50
N LYS A 125 2.28 -25.54 0.21
CA LYS A 125 1.83 -24.43 -0.66
C LYS A 125 2.23 -23.07 -0.13
N ILE A 126 2.06 -22.82 1.18
CA ILE A 126 2.49 -21.56 1.81
C ILE A 126 4.00 -21.39 1.65
N ASN A 127 4.80 -22.43 1.89
CA ASN A 127 6.25 -22.36 1.75
C ASN A 127 6.69 -22.07 0.30
N GLU A 128 5.99 -22.60 -0.70
CA GLU A 128 6.20 -22.30 -2.12
C GLU A 128 5.88 -20.82 -2.41
N GLU A 129 4.69 -20.34 -2.00
CA GLU A 129 4.28 -18.94 -2.19
C GLU A 129 5.24 -17.96 -1.47
N VAL A 130 5.69 -18.29 -0.26
CA VAL A 130 6.69 -17.50 0.49
C VAL A 130 8.02 -17.48 -0.27
N SER A 131 8.48 -18.63 -0.78
CA SER A 131 9.74 -18.71 -1.54
C SER A 131 9.69 -17.88 -2.82
N ASP A 132 8.55 -17.88 -3.52
CA ASP A 132 8.34 -17.08 -4.73
C ASP A 132 8.33 -15.58 -4.44
N LEU A 133 7.68 -15.17 -3.33
CA LEU A 133 7.73 -13.78 -2.88
C LEU A 133 9.15 -13.37 -2.51
N LEU A 134 9.87 -14.17 -1.73
CA LEU A 134 11.26 -13.89 -1.35
C LEU A 134 12.16 -13.69 -2.58
N LYS A 135 12.00 -14.51 -3.62
CA LYS A 135 12.71 -14.34 -4.88
C LYS A 135 12.30 -13.05 -5.60
N THR A 136 11.00 -12.76 -5.66
CA THR A 136 10.48 -11.54 -6.32
C THR A 136 11.03 -10.26 -5.69
N PHE A 137 11.23 -10.28 -4.36
CA PHE A 137 11.71 -9.14 -3.60
C PHE A 137 13.24 -9.16 -3.34
N ASP A 138 13.96 -10.11 -3.94
CA ASP A 138 15.41 -10.28 -3.76
C ASP A 138 15.83 -10.42 -2.29
N LEU A 139 15.09 -11.28 -1.57
CA LEU A 139 15.30 -11.57 -0.14
C LEU A 139 15.49 -13.06 0.13
N TYR A 140 15.58 -13.90 -0.92
CA TYR A 140 15.62 -15.36 -0.76
C TYR A 140 16.82 -15.84 0.02
N ASP A 141 18.01 -15.28 -0.26
CA ASP A 141 19.26 -15.67 0.40
C ASP A 141 19.30 -15.28 1.86
N LYS A 142 18.48 -14.29 2.26
CA LYS A 142 18.35 -13.79 3.64
C LYS A 142 17.14 -14.36 4.37
N ALA A 143 16.47 -15.37 3.80
CA ALA A 143 15.21 -15.92 4.31
C ALA A 143 15.26 -16.32 5.79
N ASN A 144 16.40 -16.83 6.25
CA ASN A 144 16.60 -17.31 7.62
C ASN A 144 17.25 -16.28 8.56
N GLU A 145 17.58 -15.09 8.05
CA GLU A 145 18.08 -14.00 8.89
C GLU A 145 16.94 -13.34 9.67
N ASN A 146 17.24 -12.74 10.82
CA ASN A 146 16.28 -11.89 11.51
C ASN A 146 15.99 -10.63 10.69
N ALA A 147 14.75 -10.20 10.68
CA ALA A 147 14.33 -9.02 9.92
C ALA A 147 15.10 -7.75 10.31
N THR A 148 15.60 -7.67 11.53
CA THR A 148 16.44 -6.56 12.04
C THR A 148 17.83 -6.50 11.43
N ASN A 149 18.33 -7.60 10.87
CA ASN A 149 19.64 -7.66 10.23
C ASN A 149 19.64 -7.14 8.80
N LEU A 150 18.46 -6.91 8.24
CA LEU A 150 18.27 -6.35 6.90
C LEU A 150 18.64 -4.86 6.88
N SER A 151 19.21 -4.40 5.77
CA SER A 151 19.31 -2.97 5.49
C SER A 151 17.93 -2.31 5.43
N TYR A 152 17.87 -1.00 5.56
CA TYR A 152 16.60 -0.27 5.54
C TYR A 152 15.79 -0.54 4.26
N GLY A 153 16.43 -0.51 3.08
CA GLY A 153 15.80 -0.81 1.81
C GLY A 153 15.25 -2.24 1.73
N GLU A 154 15.97 -3.23 2.29
CA GLU A 154 15.51 -4.61 2.37
C GLU A 154 14.34 -4.79 3.34
N GLN A 155 14.37 -4.08 4.47
CA GLN A 155 13.24 -4.07 5.41
C GLN A 155 11.99 -3.51 4.75
N ARG A 156 12.12 -2.44 3.96
CA ARG A 156 11.00 -1.86 3.20
C ARG A 156 10.48 -2.83 2.13
N ARG A 157 11.38 -3.52 1.41
CA ARG A 157 10.98 -4.58 0.47
C ARG A 157 10.23 -5.71 1.17
N LEU A 158 10.69 -6.14 2.34
CA LEU A 158 10.00 -7.16 3.14
C LEU A 158 8.61 -6.70 3.61
N GLU A 159 8.45 -5.43 4.00
CA GLU A 159 7.15 -4.87 4.40
C GLU A 159 6.16 -4.88 3.21
N ILE A 160 6.61 -4.48 2.01
CA ILE A 160 5.77 -4.53 0.80
C ILE A 160 5.43 -5.99 0.46
N ALA A 161 6.39 -6.90 0.55
CA ALA A 161 6.17 -8.33 0.33
C ALA A 161 5.13 -8.91 1.29
N ARG A 162 5.15 -8.51 2.58
CA ARG A 162 4.13 -8.90 3.58
C ARG A 162 2.74 -8.40 3.21
N ALA A 163 2.63 -7.15 2.79
CA ALA A 163 1.35 -6.61 2.33
C ALA A 163 0.85 -7.38 1.09
N LEU A 164 1.74 -7.70 0.15
CA LEU A 164 1.41 -8.46 -1.05
C LEU A 164 1.03 -9.92 -0.75
N ALA A 165 1.64 -10.55 0.25
CA ALA A 165 1.33 -11.91 0.71
C ALA A 165 -0.15 -12.08 1.08
N THR A 166 -0.82 -11.01 1.52
CA THR A 166 -2.28 -11.04 1.77
C THR A 166 -3.10 -11.22 0.48
N GLY A 167 -2.49 -11.13 -0.71
CA GLY A 167 -3.14 -11.28 -2.03
C GLY A 167 -4.12 -10.14 -2.31
N PRO A 168 -3.69 -8.88 -2.20
CA PRO A 168 -4.56 -7.73 -2.45
C PRO A 168 -4.92 -7.61 -3.93
N LYS A 169 -6.02 -6.90 -4.22
CA LYS A 169 -6.29 -6.33 -5.54
C LYS A 169 -5.93 -4.85 -5.59
N LEU A 170 -5.92 -4.19 -4.42
CA LEU A 170 -5.47 -2.81 -4.26
C LEU A 170 -4.40 -2.75 -3.15
N LEU A 171 -3.22 -2.25 -3.51
CA LEU A 171 -2.12 -2.04 -2.58
C LEU A 171 -1.92 -0.53 -2.36
N LEU A 172 -1.96 -0.09 -1.10
CA LEU A 172 -1.67 1.27 -0.69
C LEU A 172 -0.23 1.33 -0.17
N LEU A 173 0.61 2.15 -0.80
CA LEU A 173 2.00 2.37 -0.42
C LEU A 173 2.17 3.78 0.16
N ASP A 174 2.57 3.85 1.43
CA ASP A 174 2.74 5.11 2.17
C ASP A 174 4.23 5.44 2.27
N GLU A 175 4.69 6.37 1.42
CA GLU A 175 6.08 6.84 1.31
C GLU A 175 7.10 5.67 1.23
N PRO A 176 6.95 4.75 0.25
CA PRO A 176 7.78 3.54 0.22
C PRO A 176 9.25 3.81 -0.06
N ALA A 177 9.63 4.96 -0.64
CA ALA A 177 11.01 5.34 -0.91
C ALA A 177 11.65 6.22 0.17
N ALA A 178 10.91 6.56 1.25
CA ALA A 178 11.46 7.39 2.32
C ALA A 178 12.75 6.80 2.90
N GLY A 179 13.81 7.60 2.99
CA GLY A 179 15.11 7.16 3.51
C GLY A 179 15.98 6.31 2.59
N MET A 180 15.54 6.05 1.35
CA MET A 180 16.30 5.31 0.34
C MET A 180 17.27 6.21 -0.43
N ASN A 181 18.40 5.65 -0.83
CA ASN A 181 19.31 6.32 -1.76
C ASN A 181 18.77 6.22 -3.22
N PRO A 182 19.31 7.02 -4.18
CA PRO A 182 18.81 7.05 -5.56
C PRO A 182 18.83 5.70 -6.28
N LYS A 183 19.77 4.82 -5.96
CA LYS A 183 19.86 3.47 -6.54
C LYS A 183 18.71 2.59 -6.02
N GLU A 184 18.51 2.57 -4.71
CA GLU A 184 17.42 1.83 -4.06
C GLU A 184 16.05 2.34 -4.54
N THR A 185 15.86 3.66 -4.68
CA THR A 185 14.63 4.25 -5.24
C THR A 185 14.35 3.77 -6.66
N LYS A 186 15.40 3.68 -7.50
CA LYS A 186 15.25 3.16 -8.87
C LYS A 186 14.88 1.67 -8.88
N GLU A 187 15.51 0.87 -8.05
CA GLU A 187 15.20 -0.56 -7.89
C GLU A 187 13.76 -0.75 -7.39
N LEU A 188 13.34 0.02 -6.39
CA LEU A 188 11.97 0.03 -5.90
C LEU A 188 10.96 0.43 -6.97
N SER A 189 11.29 1.44 -7.81
CA SER A 189 10.44 1.85 -8.93
C SER A 189 10.19 0.71 -9.92
N SER A 190 11.22 -0.06 -10.26
CA SER A 190 11.09 -1.23 -11.12
C SER A 190 10.25 -2.31 -10.44
N LEU A 191 10.54 -2.60 -9.18
CA LEU A 191 9.82 -3.60 -8.39
C LEU A 191 8.31 -3.28 -8.30
N ILE A 192 7.92 -2.01 -8.09
CA ILE A 192 6.51 -1.61 -8.03
C ILE A 192 5.79 -1.90 -9.36
N LYS A 193 6.43 -1.65 -10.50
CA LYS A 193 5.87 -2.00 -11.81
C LYS A 193 5.74 -3.50 -11.99
N ASP A 194 6.80 -4.24 -11.64
CA ASP A 194 6.83 -5.71 -11.78
C ASP A 194 5.75 -6.39 -10.92
N ILE A 195 5.56 -5.96 -9.67
CA ILE A 195 4.51 -6.52 -8.81
C ILE A 195 3.11 -6.15 -9.29
N ARG A 196 2.89 -4.91 -9.79
CA ARG A 196 1.61 -4.52 -10.41
C ARG A 196 1.24 -5.49 -11.52
N ASP A 197 2.18 -5.74 -12.43
CA ASP A 197 1.94 -6.56 -13.63
C ASP A 197 1.86 -8.05 -13.29
N LYS A 198 2.82 -8.57 -12.50
CA LYS A 198 2.88 -9.98 -12.10
C LYS A 198 1.67 -10.42 -11.29
N TYR A 199 1.21 -9.59 -10.35
CA TYR A 199 0.11 -9.94 -9.45
C TYR A 199 -1.24 -9.34 -9.86
N ASN A 200 -1.27 -8.60 -10.98
CA ASN A 200 -2.48 -8.02 -11.53
C ASN A 200 -3.22 -7.15 -10.51
N ILE A 201 -2.49 -6.26 -9.84
CA ILE A 201 -2.98 -5.38 -8.78
C ILE A 201 -3.00 -3.92 -9.23
N SER A 202 -3.81 -3.10 -8.55
CA SER A 202 -3.71 -1.65 -8.66
C SER A 202 -3.00 -1.09 -7.43
N ILE A 203 -2.35 0.05 -7.59
CA ILE A 203 -1.53 0.65 -6.55
C ILE A 203 -1.95 2.10 -6.35
N LEU A 204 -2.20 2.50 -5.10
CA LEU A 204 -2.31 3.90 -4.70
C LEU A 204 -1.08 4.25 -3.86
N LEU A 205 -0.34 5.25 -4.31
CA LEU A 205 0.95 5.62 -3.75
C LEU A 205 0.90 7.02 -3.16
N ILE A 206 1.30 7.19 -1.90
CA ILE A 206 1.69 8.50 -1.36
C ILE A 206 3.20 8.61 -1.49
N GLU A 207 3.68 9.67 -2.11
CA GLU A 207 5.11 9.95 -2.25
C GLU A 207 5.38 11.45 -2.40
N HIS A 208 6.58 11.85 -2.02
CA HIS A 208 7.12 13.18 -2.24
C HIS A 208 8.36 13.18 -3.14
N ASP A 209 8.94 12.00 -3.44
CA ASP A 209 9.99 11.87 -4.47
C ASP A 209 9.36 11.94 -5.86
N MET A 210 9.46 13.15 -6.46
CA MET A 210 8.92 13.38 -7.79
C MET A 210 9.55 12.51 -8.87
N LYS A 211 10.82 12.06 -8.71
CA LYS A 211 11.48 11.19 -9.70
C LYS A 211 10.81 9.80 -9.71
N LEU A 212 10.51 9.26 -8.55
CA LEU A 212 9.79 8.00 -8.43
C LEU A 212 8.38 8.15 -9.01
N VAL A 213 7.63 9.14 -8.55
CA VAL A 213 6.24 9.39 -8.95
C VAL A 213 6.10 9.55 -10.45
N MET A 214 6.95 10.38 -11.08
CA MET A 214 6.96 10.61 -12.53
C MET A 214 7.29 9.35 -13.33
N ASN A 215 8.00 8.39 -12.73
CA ASN A 215 8.46 7.18 -13.39
C ASN A 215 7.42 6.06 -13.38
N ILE A 216 6.62 5.96 -12.32
CA ILE A 216 5.76 4.79 -12.11
C ILE A 216 4.26 5.06 -12.15
N CYS A 217 3.83 6.30 -11.91
CA CYS A 217 2.40 6.61 -11.85
C CYS A 217 1.83 6.84 -13.25
N ASP A 218 0.68 6.24 -13.51
CA ASP A 218 -0.10 6.49 -14.72
C ASP A 218 -0.82 7.83 -14.62
N ARG A 219 -1.26 8.19 -13.40
CA ARG A 219 -1.98 9.43 -13.09
C ARG A 219 -1.64 9.92 -11.69
N LEU A 220 -1.70 11.24 -11.51
CA LEU A 220 -1.49 11.92 -10.22
C LEU A 220 -2.74 12.68 -9.80
N THR A 221 -3.00 12.65 -8.50
CA THR A 221 -3.96 13.52 -7.82
C THR A 221 -3.19 14.35 -6.81
N VAL A 222 -3.28 15.66 -6.93
CA VAL A 222 -2.56 16.60 -6.07
C VAL A 222 -3.51 17.16 -5.03
N LEU A 223 -3.14 16.95 -3.77
CA LEU A 223 -3.90 17.42 -2.60
C LEU A 223 -3.18 18.60 -1.97
N ASP A 224 -3.93 19.65 -1.63
CA ASP A 224 -3.46 20.78 -0.85
C ASP A 224 -4.58 21.24 0.10
N TYR A 225 -4.25 21.50 1.37
CA TYR A 225 -5.22 21.84 2.43
C TYR A 225 -6.51 21.01 2.41
N GLY A 226 -6.37 19.69 2.22
CA GLY A 226 -7.48 18.74 2.20
C GLY A 226 -8.32 18.74 0.93
N ARG A 227 -7.96 19.50 -0.11
CA ARG A 227 -8.69 19.60 -1.38
C ARG A 227 -7.84 19.19 -2.57
N ILE A 228 -8.46 18.63 -3.59
CA ILE A 228 -7.78 18.34 -4.86
C ILE A 228 -7.59 19.67 -5.61
N ILE A 229 -6.34 20.01 -5.92
CA ILE A 229 -5.99 21.20 -6.70
C ILE A 229 -5.66 20.88 -8.16
N ALA A 230 -5.27 19.64 -8.45
CA ALA A 230 -5.01 19.17 -9.81
C ALA A 230 -5.11 17.64 -9.91
N GLU A 231 -5.48 17.15 -11.09
CA GLU A 231 -5.48 15.74 -11.47
C GLU A 231 -5.08 15.59 -12.93
N GLY A 232 -4.24 14.61 -13.27
CA GLY A 232 -3.79 14.38 -14.63
C GLY A 232 -2.59 13.45 -14.74
N ILE A 233 -2.06 13.31 -15.94
CA ILE A 233 -0.81 12.55 -16.17
C ILE A 233 0.38 13.30 -15.57
N PRO A 234 1.46 12.59 -15.17
CA PRO A 234 2.60 13.20 -14.49
C PRO A 234 3.19 14.43 -15.20
N ASN A 235 3.31 14.40 -16.53
CA ASN A 235 3.87 15.50 -17.33
C ASN A 235 3.05 16.78 -17.26
N ASP A 236 1.72 16.67 -17.17
CA ASP A 236 0.82 17.82 -17.07
C ASP A 236 0.86 18.41 -15.65
N ILE A 237 0.86 17.54 -14.65
CA ILE A 237 0.93 17.94 -13.24
C ILE A 237 2.23 18.72 -12.95
N LYS A 238 3.36 18.27 -13.50
CA LYS A 238 4.66 18.95 -13.33
C LYS A 238 4.65 20.42 -13.83
N LYS A 239 3.80 20.73 -14.81
CA LYS A 239 3.73 22.06 -15.42
C LYS A 239 2.55 22.90 -14.88
N ASN A 240 1.74 22.34 -14.01
CA ASN A 240 0.54 23.00 -13.51
C ASN A 240 0.92 24.14 -12.53
N PRO A 241 0.53 25.40 -12.82
CA PRO A 241 0.90 26.55 -11.97
C PRO A 241 0.43 26.39 -10.51
N LYS A 242 -0.78 25.88 -10.28
CA LYS A 242 -1.32 25.65 -8.92
C LYS A 242 -0.47 24.66 -8.15
N VAL A 243 0.03 23.61 -8.82
CA VAL A 243 0.88 22.60 -8.20
C VAL A 243 2.24 23.20 -7.85
N ILE A 244 2.84 23.97 -8.77
CA ILE A 244 4.12 24.65 -8.53
C ILE A 244 3.98 25.62 -7.34
N GLU A 245 2.92 26.42 -7.30
CA GLU A 245 2.64 27.36 -6.21
C GLU A 245 2.51 26.65 -4.86
N ALA A 246 1.75 25.54 -4.81
CA ALA A 246 1.56 24.76 -3.58
C ALA A 246 2.87 24.18 -3.01
N TYR A 247 3.83 23.85 -3.86
CA TYR A 247 5.15 23.35 -3.42
C TYR A 247 6.19 24.45 -3.16
N LEU A 248 6.06 25.62 -3.78
CA LEU A 248 6.98 26.74 -3.58
C LEU A 248 6.54 27.71 -2.49
N GLY A 249 5.25 27.74 -2.17
CA GLY A 249 4.66 28.59 -1.12
C GLY A 249 4.59 27.92 0.26
N ALA A 250 5.14 26.73 0.41
CA ALA A 250 5.13 25.95 1.66
C ALA A 250 6.45 26.09 2.41
#